data_3592ce67a7341d283d348ea1f9d29a45
#
_entry.id   3592ce67a7341d283d348ea1f9d29a45
#
_cell.length_a   1.000
_cell.length_b   1.000
_cell.length_c   1.000
_cell.angle_alpha   90.00
_cell.angle_beta   90.00
_cell.angle_gamma   90.00
#
_symmetry.space_group_name_H-M   'P 1'
#
loop_
_entity.id
_entity.type
_entity.pdbx_description
1 polymer ?
#
loop_
_entity_poly.entity_id
_entity_poly.type
_entity_poly.pdbx_seq_one_letter_code
_entity_poly.pdbx_strand_id
1 'polypeptide(L)'
;KLSILKECQREIESGSRLHLYLGSRDVLCKLVLLDDREQLTAQESGYAQLRLTDPIAVKRGDHFVVRFYSPIETVGGGVVLDPAPERHKRSDPAVLESLAIKEKGSLEDTIRQAVLEGSPKFRPLDAVRESLDIPQEEFAAQVKLLEEAGELIPITGKLDLHRDYLATLQGQLTRILEEYHKSCLLYTSDA
;
A
#
# COMPACT_ATOMS: atom_id res chain seq x y z
N LYS A 1 5.01 -9.51 2.38
CA LYS A 1 6.37 -9.81 2.81
C LYS A 1 6.76 -11.22 2.39
N LEU A 2 7.97 -11.41 1.87
CA LEU A 2 8.55 -12.70 1.47
C LEU A 2 9.70 -13.06 2.40
N SER A 3 9.78 -14.33 2.80
CA SER A 3 10.88 -14.91 3.57
C SER A 3 11.40 -16.15 2.85
N ILE A 4 12.72 -16.28 2.74
CA ILE A 4 13.38 -17.38 2.06
C ILE A 4 13.70 -18.49 3.05
N LEU A 5 13.44 -19.73 2.65
CA LEU A 5 13.76 -20.90 3.47
C LEU A 5 15.28 -21.08 3.65
N LYS A 6 15.65 -21.64 4.80
CA LYS A 6 17.05 -21.96 5.12
C LYS A 6 17.66 -22.96 4.14
N GLU A 7 16.85 -23.89 3.69
CA GLU A 7 17.24 -24.98 2.79
C GLU A 7 17.39 -24.53 1.33
N CYS A 8 16.92 -23.33 0.98
CA CYS A 8 17.04 -22.80 -0.38
C CYS A 8 18.50 -22.44 -0.67
N GLN A 9 19.12 -23.20 -1.57
CA GLN A 9 20.53 -22.99 -1.95
C GLN A 9 20.70 -21.97 -3.08
N ARG A 10 19.60 -21.56 -3.71
CA ARG A 10 19.60 -20.65 -4.86
C ARG A 10 19.19 -19.26 -4.42
N GLU A 11 19.89 -18.27 -4.94
CA GLU A 11 19.51 -16.89 -4.82
C GLU A 11 18.28 -16.57 -5.67
N ILE A 12 17.46 -15.65 -5.19
CA ILE A 12 16.25 -15.22 -5.88
C ILE A 12 16.42 -13.79 -6.31
N GLU A 13 16.60 -13.58 -7.58
CA GLU A 13 16.76 -12.26 -8.18
C GLU A 13 15.42 -11.56 -8.40
N SER A 14 15.42 -10.24 -8.32
CA SER A 14 14.31 -9.41 -8.75
C SER A 14 14.09 -9.59 -10.25
N GLY A 15 12.88 -9.98 -10.64
CA GLY A 15 12.54 -10.34 -12.01
C GLY A 15 12.34 -11.84 -12.23
N SER A 16 12.70 -12.69 -11.27
CA SER A 16 12.51 -14.13 -11.32
C SER A 16 11.04 -14.52 -11.52
N ARG A 17 10.82 -15.57 -12.33
CA ARG A 17 9.51 -16.19 -12.48
C ARG A 17 9.36 -17.32 -11.47
N LEU A 18 8.27 -17.31 -10.73
CA LEU A 18 7.97 -18.27 -9.68
C LEU A 18 6.54 -18.78 -9.81
N HIS A 19 6.29 -19.96 -9.26
CA HIS A 19 4.96 -20.43 -8.95
C HIS A 19 4.55 -19.87 -7.58
N LEU A 20 3.41 -19.23 -7.51
CA LEU A 20 2.76 -18.79 -6.28
C LEU A 20 1.65 -19.76 -5.92
N TYR A 21 1.73 -20.33 -4.73
CA TYR A 21 0.70 -21.16 -4.14
C TYR A 21 -0.02 -20.39 -3.04
N LEU A 22 -1.32 -20.20 -3.21
CA LEU A 22 -2.18 -19.54 -2.24
C LEU A 22 -3.48 -20.32 -2.12
N GLY A 23 -3.71 -20.92 -0.94
CA GLY A 23 -4.78 -21.88 -0.75
C GLY A 23 -4.66 -23.05 -1.74
N SER A 24 -5.68 -23.28 -2.56
CA SER A 24 -5.69 -24.30 -3.62
C SER A 24 -5.27 -23.79 -5.00
N ARG A 25 -4.86 -22.53 -5.11
CA ARG A 25 -4.45 -21.92 -6.39
C ARG A 25 -2.94 -22.01 -6.59
N ASP A 26 -2.57 -22.35 -7.83
CA ASP A 26 -1.21 -22.27 -8.36
C ASP A 26 -1.22 -21.28 -9.54
N VAL A 27 -0.46 -20.20 -9.42
CA VAL A 27 -0.41 -19.14 -10.42
C VAL A 27 1.03 -18.73 -10.67
N LEU A 28 1.38 -18.51 -11.91
CA LEU A 28 2.69 -17.96 -12.26
C LEU A 28 2.76 -16.47 -11.87
N CYS A 29 3.89 -16.10 -11.31
CA CYS A 29 4.15 -14.71 -10.96
C CYS A 29 5.58 -14.29 -11.31
N LYS A 30 5.75 -12.98 -11.46
CA LYS A 30 7.06 -12.33 -11.54
C LYS A 30 7.34 -11.64 -10.21
N LEU A 31 8.43 -12.00 -9.56
CA LEU A 31 8.93 -11.34 -8.35
C LEU A 31 9.55 -9.99 -8.69
N VAL A 32 9.22 -8.95 -7.93
CA VAL A 32 9.89 -7.64 -7.97
C VAL A 32 10.20 -7.25 -6.53
N LEU A 33 11.47 -7.18 -6.17
CA LEU A 33 11.90 -6.67 -4.86
C LEU A 33 11.66 -5.15 -4.82
N LEU A 34 11.13 -4.67 -3.70
CA LEU A 34 10.76 -3.26 -3.52
C LEU A 34 11.82 -2.45 -2.78
N ASP A 35 12.81 -3.12 -2.17
CA ASP A 35 13.98 -2.49 -1.58
C ASP A 35 15.16 -2.38 -2.57
N ASP A 36 16.31 -1.88 -2.10
CA ASP A 36 17.51 -1.68 -2.94
C ASP A 36 18.21 -2.98 -3.31
N ARG A 37 17.84 -4.10 -2.69
CA ARG A 37 18.46 -5.41 -2.94
C ARG A 37 18.05 -5.94 -4.31
N GLU A 38 18.99 -6.51 -5.02
CA GLU A 38 18.74 -7.15 -6.31
C GLU A 38 18.31 -8.61 -6.15
N GLN A 39 18.68 -9.23 -5.03
CA GLN A 39 18.41 -10.64 -4.73
C GLN A 39 18.13 -10.86 -3.24
N LEU A 40 17.53 -12.00 -2.93
CA LEU A 40 17.38 -12.54 -1.58
C LEU A 40 18.06 -13.91 -1.51
N THR A 41 18.76 -14.15 -0.41
CA THR A 41 19.42 -15.42 -0.11
C THR A 41 18.70 -16.16 1.01
N ALA A 42 19.16 -17.37 1.33
CA ALA A 42 18.59 -18.19 2.39
C ALA A 42 18.48 -17.43 3.71
N GLN A 43 17.36 -17.60 4.41
CA GLN A 43 17.00 -16.95 5.69
C GLN A 43 16.77 -15.43 5.61
N GLU A 44 16.88 -14.82 4.44
CA GLU A 44 16.56 -13.42 4.29
C GLU A 44 15.04 -13.20 4.09
N SER A 45 14.61 -11.99 4.46
CA SER A 45 13.25 -11.53 4.24
C SER A 45 13.26 -10.16 3.58
N GLY A 46 12.29 -9.89 2.71
CA GLY A 46 12.16 -8.62 2.03
C GLY A 46 10.71 -8.29 1.66
N TYR A 47 10.48 -7.03 1.31
CA TYR A 47 9.23 -6.63 0.68
C TYR A 47 9.32 -6.88 -0.82
N ALA A 48 8.31 -7.56 -1.34
CA ALA A 48 8.25 -7.92 -2.75
C ALA A 48 6.85 -7.72 -3.31
N GLN A 49 6.78 -7.28 -4.55
CA GLN A 49 5.55 -7.29 -5.34
C GLN A 49 5.56 -8.53 -6.22
N LEU A 50 4.55 -9.39 -6.06
CA LEU A 50 4.32 -10.54 -6.91
C LEU A 50 3.34 -10.14 -8.01
N ARG A 51 3.82 -10.04 -9.24
CA ARG A 51 3.01 -9.69 -10.41
C ARG A 51 2.48 -10.97 -11.03
N LEU A 52 1.20 -11.22 -10.85
CA LEU A 52 0.53 -12.46 -11.25
C LEU A 52 0.19 -12.44 -12.73
N THR A 53 0.16 -13.64 -13.37
CA THR A 53 -0.34 -13.82 -14.74
C THR A 53 -1.87 -13.80 -14.78
N ASP A 54 -2.50 -14.33 -13.73
CA ASP A 54 -3.96 -14.47 -13.63
C ASP A 54 -4.45 -13.89 -12.32
N PRO A 55 -5.65 -13.30 -12.28
CA PRO A 55 -6.23 -12.76 -11.07
C PRO A 55 -6.60 -13.89 -10.10
N ILE A 56 -6.33 -13.66 -8.81
CA ILE A 56 -6.72 -14.56 -7.73
C ILE A 56 -7.44 -13.79 -6.64
N ALA A 57 -8.37 -14.46 -5.95
CA ALA A 57 -8.96 -13.92 -4.73
C ALA A 57 -7.95 -14.07 -3.59
N VAL A 58 -7.59 -12.95 -2.99
CA VAL A 58 -6.61 -12.88 -1.89
C VAL A 58 -6.97 -11.73 -0.96
N LYS A 59 -6.68 -11.89 0.33
CA LYS A 59 -6.84 -10.84 1.32
C LYS A 59 -5.57 -10.62 2.15
N ARG A 60 -5.52 -9.50 2.84
CA ARG A 60 -4.44 -9.20 3.79
C ARG A 60 -4.37 -10.29 4.86
N GLY A 61 -3.15 -10.68 5.20
CA GLY A 61 -2.91 -11.75 6.17
C GLY A 61 -2.87 -13.17 5.58
N ASP A 62 -3.29 -13.36 4.34
CA ASP A 62 -3.18 -14.66 3.70
C ASP A 62 -1.72 -15.09 3.57
N HIS A 63 -1.47 -16.37 3.87
CA HIS A 63 -0.16 -16.98 3.71
C HIS A 63 -0.01 -17.58 2.34
N PHE A 64 1.17 -17.42 1.75
CA PHE A 64 1.51 -18.00 0.46
C PHE A 64 2.86 -18.72 0.49
N VAL A 65 3.06 -19.61 -0.48
CA VAL A 65 4.33 -20.29 -0.74
C VAL A 65 4.77 -19.97 -2.17
N VAL A 66 6.08 -19.80 -2.37
CA VAL A 66 6.67 -19.63 -3.70
C VAL A 66 7.66 -20.76 -4.02
N ARG A 67 7.64 -21.20 -5.27
CA ARG A 67 8.50 -22.26 -5.79
C ARG A 67 9.15 -21.81 -7.09
N PHE A 68 10.35 -22.30 -7.36
CA PHE A 68 10.98 -22.09 -8.67
C PHE A 68 10.18 -22.74 -9.79
N TYR A 69 10.25 -22.12 -10.97
CA TYR A 69 9.59 -22.65 -12.17
C TYR A 69 10.24 -23.97 -12.65
N SER A 70 11.59 -24.04 -12.65
CA SER A 70 12.34 -25.23 -13.08
C SER A 70 13.76 -25.21 -12.51
N PRO A 71 14.21 -26.29 -11.83
CA PRO A 71 13.37 -27.36 -11.27
C PRO A 71 12.40 -26.82 -10.22
N ILE A 72 11.28 -27.53 -10.01
CA ILE A 72 10.29 -27.16 -9.00
C ILE A 72 10.88 -27.42 -7.60
N GLU A 73 11.29 -26.36 -6.94
CA GLU A 73 11.84 -26.37 -5.59
C GLU A 73 11.19 -25.29 -4.76
N THR A 74 10.86 -25.58 -3.49
CA THR A 74 10.28 -24.57 -2.60
C THR A 74 11.34 -23.57 -2.21
N VAL A 75 11.05 -22.33 -2.50
CA VAL A 75 11.93 -21.18 -2.28
C VAL A 75 11.71 -20.57 -0.92
N GLY A 76 10.44 -20.37 -0.58
CA GLY A 76 10.04 -19.65 0.60
C GLY A 76 8.54 -19.44 0.64
N GLY A 77 8.14 -18.52 1.47
CA GLY A 77 6.76 -18.12 1.61
C GLY A 77 6.63 -16.77 2.31
N GLY A 78 5.42 -16.39 2.58
CA GLY A 78 5.20 -15.11 3.23
C GLY A 78 3.75 -14.82 3.53
N VAL A 79 3.51 -13.54 3.83
CA VAL A 79 2.20 -13.00 4.17
C VAL A 79 1.87 -11.86 3.22
N VAL A 80 0.62 -11.84 2.76
CA VAL A 80 0.09 -10.76 1.94
C VAL A 80 -0.16 -9.54 2.81
N LEU A 81 0.52 -8.44 2.53
CA LEU A 81 0.34 -7.16 3.23
C LEU A 81 -0.67 -6.27 2.52
N ASP A 82 -0.69 -6.34 1.19
CA ASP A 82 -1.60 -5.59 0.34
C ASP A 82 -2.08 -6.49 -0.80
N PRO A 83 -3.39 -6.77 -0.90
CA PRO A 83 -3.93 -7.71 -1.89
C PRO A 83 -4.05 -7.13 -3.30
N ALA A 84 -4.16 -5.80 -3.44
CA ALA A 84 -4.38 -5.13 -4.72
C ALA A 84 -3.52 -3.87 -4.88
N PRO A 85 -2.20 -3.96 -4.71
CA PRO A 85 -1.33 -2.80 -4.77
C PRO A 85 -1.23 -2.25 -6.20
N GLU A 86 -1.08 -0.95 -6.32
CA GLU A 86 -0.61 -0.34 -7.57
C GLU A 86 0.82 -0.81 -7.90
N ARG A 87 1.25 -0.59 -9.13
CA ARG A 87 2.64 -0.90 -9.49
C ARG A 87 3.58 0.11 -8.86
N HIS A 88 4.37 -0.36 -7.91
CA HIS A 88 5.37 0.46 -7.24
C HIS A 88 6.71 0.46 -7.99
N LYS A 89 7.43 1.56 -7.84
CA LYS A 89 8.86 1.64 -8.21
C LYS A 89 9.69 0.98 -7.10
N ARG A 90 10.86 0.48 -7.47
CA ARG A 90 11.84 -0.01 -6.49
C ARG A 90 12.35 1.15 -5.64
N SER A 91 12.70 0.85 -4.40
CA SER A 91 13.38 1.77 -3.48
C SER A 91 12.60 3.06 -3.20
N ASP A 92 11.27 3.00 -3.29
CA ASP A 92 10.42 4.12 -2.90
C ASP A 92 10.26 4.12 -1.37
N PRO A 93 10.82 5.12 -0.66
CA PRO A 93 10.77 5.15 0.81
C PRO A 93 9.35 5.16 1.36
N ALA A 94 8.43 5.87 0.70
CA ALA A 94 7.03 5.96 1.15
C ALA A 94 6.34 4.60 1.05
N VAL A 95 6.63 3.81 0.01
CA VAL A 95 6.11 2.45 -0.16
C VAL A 95 6.66 1.52 0.92
N LEU A 96 7.97 1.59 1.20
CA LEU A 96 8.60 0.75 2.22
C LEU A 96 8.09 1.06 3.62
N GLU A 97 7.89 2.34 3.95
CA GLU A 97 7.30 2.78 5.21
C GLU A 97 5.85 2.29 5.35
N SER A 98 5.02 2.48 4.31
CA SER A 98 3.65 1.96 4.26
C SER A 98 3.60 0.44 4.51
N LEU A 99 4.47 -0.33 3.85
CA LEU A 99 4.54 -1.77 4.04
C LEU A 99 5.01 -2.18 5.44
N ALA A 100 5.91 -1.41 6.06
CA ALA A 100 6.35 -1.63 7.42
C ALA A 100 5.21 -1.38 8.43
N ILE A 101 4.41 -0.35 8.21
CA ILE A 101 3.20 -0.07 8.99
C ILE A 101 2.17 -1.20 8.81
N LYS A 102 1.93 -1.63 7.57
CA LYS A 102 1.02 -2.76 7.27
C LYS A 102 1.48 -4.08 7.88
N GLU A 103 2.79 -4.27 8.10
CA GLU A 103 3.35 -5.48 8.71
C GLU A 103 3.30 -5.45 10.25
N LYS A 104 3.67 -4.34 10.87
CA LYS A 104 3.94 -4.24 12.31
C LYS A 104 3.09 -3.20 13.03
N GLY A 105 2.43 -2.34 12.28
CA GLY A 105 1.62 -1.25 12.84
C GLY A 105 0.41 -1.76 13.61
N SER A 106 -0.06 -0.93 14.53
CA SER A 106 -1.34 -1.12 15.20
C SER A 106 -2.49 -1.05 14.18
N LEU A 107 -3.70 -1.44 14.61
CA LEU A 107 -4.90 -1.25 13.79
C LEU A 107 -5.10 0.23 13.44
N GLU A 108 -4.85 1.11 14.40
CA GLU A 108 -4.88 2.55 14.24
C GLU A 108 -3.92 3.03 13.14
N ASP A 109 -2.63 2.62 13.19
CA ASP A 109 -1.63 2.96 12.17
C ASP A 109 -2.03 2.46 10.79
N THR A 110 -2.63 1.27 10.74
CA THR A 110 -3.10 0.66 9.49
C THR A 110 -4.24 1.46 8.87
N ILE A 111 -5.22 1.89 9.68
CA ILE A 111 -6.35 2.71 9.21
C ILE A 111 -5.87 4.09 8.78
N ARG A 112 -5.03 4.74 9.59
CA ARG A 112 -4.42 6.04 9.28
C ARG A 112 -3.71 5.99 7.92
N GLN A 113 -2.87 4.99 7.71
CA GLN A 113 -2.13 4.81 6.46
C GLN A 113 -3.06 4.57 5.26
N ALA A 114 -4.09 3.74 5.43
CA ALA A 114 -5.04 3.46 4.36
C ALA A 114 -5.88 4.69 3.96
N VAL A 115 -6.24 5.55 4.95
CA VAL A 115 -6.91 6.82 4.66
C VAL A 115 -5.96 7.80 3.98
N LEU A 116 -4.68 7.87 4.39
CA LEU A 116 -3.67 8.70 3.73
C LEU A 116 -3.51 8.30 2.26
N GLU A 117 -3.35 7.01 1.97
CA GLU A 117 -3.25 6.46 0.60
C GLU A 117 -4.53 6.68 -0.23
N GLY A 118 -5.69 6.66 0.43
CA GLY A 118 -7.01 6.90 -0.19
C GLY A 118 -7.36 8.37 -0.42
N SER A 119 -6.76 9.29 0.35
CA SER A 119 -7.07 10.71 0.35
C SER A 119 -6.94 11.40 -1.02
N PRO A 120 -5.90 11.12 -1.84
CA PRO A 120 -5.79 11.70 -3.18
C PRO A 120 -6.91 11.31 -4.15
N LYS A 121 -7.57 10.19 -3.88
CA LYS A 121 -8.68 9.66 -4.69
C LYS A 121 -10.05 9.92 -4.06
N PHE A 122 -10.09 10.66 -2.94
CA PHE A 122 -11.30 10.90 -2.14
C PHE A 122 -12.06 9.60 -1.82
N ARG A 123 -11.32 8.58 -1.41
CA ARG A 123 -11.86 7.25 -1.20
C ARG A 123 -12.78 7.23 0.02
N PRO A 124 -14.04 6.75 -0.10
CA PRO A 124 -14.96 6.68 1.04
C PRO A 124 -14.45 5.73 2.14
N LEU A 125 -14.75 6.04 3.41
CA LEU A 125 -14.36 5.22 4.57
C LEU A 125 -14.85 3.77 4.46
N ASP A 126 -16.06 3.54 3.92
CA ASP A 126 -16.57 2.18 3.70
C ASP A 126 -15.66 1.37 2.77
N ALA A 127 -15.18 1.99 1.68
CA ALA A 127 -14.25 1.34 0.75
C ALA A 127 -12.86 1.11 1.36
N VAL A 128 -12.42 1.98 2.27
CA VAL A 128 -11.20 1.78 3.05
C VAL A 128 -11.37 0.58 3.98
N ARG A 129 -12.46 0.55 4.75
CA ARG A 129 -12.78 -0.55 5.67
C ARG A 129 -12.82 -1.90 4.96
N GLU A 130 -13.53 -1.98 3.83
CA GLU A 130 -13.64 -3.22 3.03
C GLU A 130 -12.27 -3.70 2.54
N SER A 131 -11.39 -2.79 2.15
CA SER A 131 -10.03 -3.15 1.71
C SER A 131 -9.15 -3.70 2.82
N LEU A 132 -9.46 -3.37 4.08
CA LEU A 132 -8.74 -3.83 5.27
C LEU A 132 -9.37 -5.07 5.91
N ASP A 133 -10.58 -5.47 5.46
CA ASP A 133 -11.37 -6.58 6.03
C ASP A 133 -11.58 -6.42 7.55
N ILE A 134 -11.93 -5.19 7.99
CA ILE A 134 -12.14 -4.86 9.41
C ILE A 134 -13.63 -4.82 9.73
N PRO A 135 -14.07 -5.37 10.88
CA PRO A 135 -15.45 -5.24 11.37
C PRO A 135 -15.88 -3.78 11.51
N GLN A 136 -17.15 -3.47 11.21
CA GLN A 136 -17.67 -2.10 11.21
C GLN A 136 -17.50 -1.38 12.54
N GLU A 137 -17.79 -2.06 13.65
CA GLU A 137 -17.73 -1.46 15.00
C GLU A 137 -16.29 -1.09 15.38
N GLU A 138 -15.35 -1.99 15.11
CA GLU A 138 -13.93 -1.79 15.42
C GLU A 138 -13.32 -0.68 14.54
N PHE A 139 -13.66 -0.66 13.25
CA PHE A 139 -13.23 0.40 12.33
C PHE A 139 -13.76 1.76 12.76
N ALA A 140 -15.07 1.87 13.06
CA ALA A 140 -15.69 3.14 13.46
C ALA A 140 -15.11 3.66 14.78
N ALA A 141 -14.80 2.79 15.75
CA ALA A 141 -14.15 3.18 16.99
C ALA A 141 -12.75 3.78 16.75
N GLN A 142 -11.96 3.17 15.87
CA GLN A 142 -10.62 3.68 15.54
C GLN A 142 -10.66 4.97 14.73
N VAL A 143 -11.55 5.09 13.75
CA VAL A 143 -11.74 6.34 12.99
C VAL A 143 -12.06 7.48 13.93
N LYS A 144 -12.98 7.27 14.88
CA LYS A 144 -13.34 8.30 15.86
C LYS A 144 -12.16 8.76 16.72
N LEU A 145 -11.31 7.82 17.17
CA LEU A 145 -10.08 8.16 17.90
C LEU A 145 -9.12 9.03 17.06
N LEU A 146 -8.96 8.68 15.77
CA LEU A 146 -8.12 9.44 14.85
C LEU A 146 -8.70 10.82 14.50
N GLU A 147 -10.04 10.95 14.44
CA GLU A 147 -10.72 12.25 14.30
C GLU A 147 -10.50 13.12 15.56
N GLU A 148 -10.68 12.55 16.76
CA GLU A 148 -10.44 13.23 18.03
C GLU A 148 -8.97 13.66 18.20
N ALA A 149 -8.03 12.88 17.67
CA ALA A 149 -6.61 13.25 17.61
C ALA A 149 -6.29 14.29 16.53
N GLY A 150 -7.26 14.65 15.67
CA GLY A 150 -7.08 15.59 14.56
C GLY A 150 -6.18 15.08 13.44
N GLU A 151 -6.03 13.77 13.31
CA GLU A 151 -5.27 13.13 12.24
C GLU A 151 -6.13 12.85 11.00
N LEU A 152 -7.40 12.52 11.22
CA LEU A 152 -8.43 12.45 10.20
C LEU A 152 -9.38 13.64 10.32
N ILE A 153 -9.69 14.23 9.19
CA ILE A 153 -10.58 15.41 9.12
C ILE A 153 -11.83 15.00 8.37
N PRO A 154 -13.00 14.97 9.04
CA PRO A 154 -14.26 14.64 8.38
C PRO A 154 -14.65 15.74 7.39
N ILE A 155 -14.85 15.36 6.12
CA ILE A 155 -15.32 16.25 5.06
C ILE A 155 -16.82 16.07 4.84
N THR A 156 -17.25 14.80 4.84
CA THR A 156 -18.68 14.43 4.79
C THR A 156 -18.88 13.21 5.69
N GLY A 157 -20.13 12.87 6.00
CA GLY A 157 -20.42 11.69 6.87
C GLY A 157 -19.90 10.33 6.35
N LYS A 158 -19.23 10.29 5.20
CA LYS A 158 -18.66 9.08 4.61
C LYS A 158 -17.24 9.25 4.09
N LEU A 159 -16.68 10.43 4.20
CA LEU A 159 -15.37 10.76 3.64
C LEU A 159 -14.57 11.57 4.65
N ASP A 160 -13.44 11.01 5.06
CA ASP A 160 -12.41 11.68 5.82
C ASP A 160 -11.16 11.81 4.99
N LEU A 161 -10.42 12.90 5.21
CA LEU A 161 -9.10 13.08 4.62
C LEU A 161 -8.05 13.08 5.71
N HIS A 162 -6.88 12.54 5.38
CA HIS A 162 -5.72 12.65 6.25
C HIS A 162 -5.26 14.11 6.35
N ARG A 163 -4.93 14.58 7.54
CA ARG A 163 -4.51 15.96 7.82
C ARG A 163 -3.40 16.44 6.88
N ASP A 164 -2.38 15.64 6.66
CA ASP A 164 -1.22 16.03 5.84
C ASP A 164 -1.60 16.18 4.37
N TYR A 165 -2.51 15.32 3.87
CA TYR A 165 -3.05 15.50 2.52
C TYR A 165 -3.90 16.75 2.41
N LEU A 166 -4.76 17.02 3.39
CA LEU A 166 -5.58 18.24 3.42
C LEU A 166 -4.71 19.50 3.43
N ALA A 167 -3.64 19.53 4.22
CA ALA A 167 -2.68 20.64 4.24
C ALA A 167 -2.02 20.84 2.87
N THR A 168 -1.63 19.76 2.21
CA THR A 168 -1.07 19.78 0.84
C THR A 168 -2.09 20.34 -0.16
N LEU A 169 -3.33 19.87 -0.10
CA LEU A 169 -4.43 20.34 -0.96
C LEU A 169 -4.73 21.82 -0.76
N GLN A 170 -4.78 22.28 0.50
CA GLN A 170 -4.96 23.69 0.84
C GLN A 170 -3.84 24.56 0.25
N GLY A 171 -2.59 24.13 0.37
CA GLY A 171 -1.45 24.83 -0.25
C GLY A 171 -1.56 24.93 -1.76
N GLN A 172 -1.99 23.86 -2.44
CA GLN A 172 -2.23 23.88 -3.89
C GLN A 172 -3.35 24.83 -4.29
N LEU A 173 -4.48 24.81 -3.58
CA LEU A 173 -5.62 25.70 -3.81
C LEU A 173 -5.25 27.17 -3.59
N THR A 174 -4.52 27.50 -2.51
CA THR A 174 -4.04 28.85 -2.24
C THR A 174 -3.18 29.35 -3.39
N ARG A 175 -2.25 28.55 -3.85
CA ARG A 175 -1.36 28.91 -4.99
C ARG A 175 -2.16 29.18 -6.26
N ILE A 176 -3.12 28.34 -6.60
CA ILE A 176 -3.99 28.53 -7.77
C ILE A 176 -4.78 29.83 -7.66
N LEU A 177 -5.34 30.12 -6.47
CA LEU A 177 -6.08 31.34 -6.24
C LEU A 177 -5.19 32.59 -6.32
N GLU A 178 -3.98 32.54 -5.81
CA GLU A 178 -3.01 33.63 -5.90
C GLU A 178 -2.60 33.89 -7.36
N GLU A 179 -2.36 32.85 -8.13
CA GLU A 179 -2.06 32.96 -9.56
C GLU A 179 -3.25 33.56 -10.34
N TYR A 180 -4.47 33.12 -10.03
CA TYR A 180 -5.70 33.66 -10.61
C TYR A 180 -5.88 35.15 -10.26
N HIS A 181 -5.73 35.52 -9.00
CA HIS A 181 -5.84 36.92 -8.56
C HIS A 181 -4.79 37.81 -9.24
N LYS A 182 -3.53 37.36 -9.35
CA LYS A 182 -2.50 38.11 -10.08
C LYS A 182 -2.87 38.32 -11.56
N SER A 183 -3.48 37.34 -12.20
CA SER A 183 -3.93 37.46 -13.60
C SER A 183 -5.16 38.35 -13.75
N CYS A 184 -6.06 38.39 -12.77
CA CYS A 184 -7.27 39.23 -12.78
C CYS A 184 -7.04 40.69 -12.36
N LEU A 185 -6.03 40.97 -11.52
CA LEU A 185 -5.70 42.34 -11.08
C LEU A 185 -5.20 43.23 -12.23
N LEU A 186 -4.86 42.69 -13.37
CA LEU A 186 -4.53 43.45 -14.58
C LEU A 186 -5.75 44.12 -15.23
N TYR A 187 -6.96 43.80 -14.80
CA TYR A 187 -8.21 44.38 -15.33
C TYR A 187 -8.84 45.48 -14.47
N THR A 188 -8.30 45.81 -13.30
CA THR A 188 -8.87 46.84 -12.41
C THR A 188 -8.03 48.09 -12.26
N SER A 189 -7.07 48.36 -13.16
CA SER A 189 -6.19 49.53 -13.08
C SER A 189 -6.42 50.56 -14.20
N ASP A 190 -7.61 50.71 -14.74
CA ASP A 190 -7.96 51.83 -15.61
C ASP A 190 -9.45 52.17 -15.47
N ALA A 191 -9.80 52.94 -14.39
CA ALA A 191 -11.00 53.74 -14.31
C ALA A 191 -10.76 54.90 -13.30
#